data_b4e72b11bde6f87a034226eb640f84db
#
_entry.id   b4e72b11bde6f87a034226eb640f84db
#
_cell.length_a   1.000
_cell.length_b   1.000
_cell.length_c   1.000
_cell.angle_alpha   90.00
_cell.angle_beta   90.00
_cell.angle_gamma   90.00
#
_symmetry.space_group_name_H-M   'P 1'
#
loop_
_entity.id
_entity.type
_entity.pdbx_description
1 polymer ?
#
loop_
_entity_poly.entity_id
_entity_poly.type
_entity_poly.pdbx_seq_one_letter_code
_entity_poly.pdbx_strand_id
1 'polypeptide(L)'
;NDQFTFIHVHKTGGRSLNSVIAQCIPGSQMVGYHYPHALLPSERQHLPVVGVVRNPWDWYVSWYAFNRKMGMRNPLFIVVSDGGKADFKTTIRQLVTLGDDSNESRENRAALAAVLPAEFGTDRGAGLTSACIDGFHEPQRGYYSWLLERMLGNAQSPHLHVAKFENLQPDFIDIMRRLGVAESAALEAALQATEKKNSSSHSHYSHYYDAALRELIAERERDMIDTYGYAFETKDEVGDLVPLPSFYSYDVGFRKLLNRSRNFLLLRSDIDITPLRQKVEQISEQEWDGSGREQKFRVHRHTASLILATDNFKHLPPTYSPLFERFRDELQPVLDAINSFYGGKGTFLRVLLVKLTHGEVIDPHFDEGISLLQSHRVHVPIITHDQVLFCVGGEKRHLAAGEIWEINNATVHYVENFSNHDRVHLIVDWAPAETLLHRERIA
;
A
#
# COMPACT_ATOMS: atom_id res chain seq x y z
N ASN A 1 22.65 5.88 -11.22
CA ASN A 1 24.01 5.73 -11.75
C ASN A 1 23.94 4.98 -13.10
N ASP A 2 25.02 4.93 -13.82
CA ASP A 2 25.10 4.33 -15.16
C ASP A 2 25.84 2.98 -15.15
N GLN A 3 26.06 2.37 -14.00
CA GLN A 3 26.79 1.13 -13.85
C GLN A 3 25.87 -0.08 -13.65
N PHE A 4 24.77 0.08 -12.93
CA PHE A 4 23.78 -0.97 -12.68
C PHE A 4 22.42 -0.40 -12.26
N THR A 5 21.42 -1.26 -12.30
CA THR A 5 20.08 -1.00 -11.74
C THR A 5 19.81 -1.95 -10.58
N PHE A 6 19.57 -1.42 -9.38
CA PHE A 6 19.13 -2.21 -8.24
C PHE A 6 17.61 -2.33 -8.23
N ILE A 7 17.11 -3.55 -8.22
CA ILE A 7 15.66 -3.83 -8.16
C ILE A 7 15.29 -4.38 -6.78
N HIS A 8 14.46 -3.60 -6.09
CA HIS A 8 13.99 -3.94 -4.76
C HIS A 8 12.84 -4.93 -4.81
N VAL A 9 13.13 -6.21 -4.60
CA VAL A 9 12.12 -7.25 -4.40
C VAL A 9 11.54 -7.17 -2.98
N HIS A 10 10.26 -7.48 -2.85
CA HIS A 10 9.56 -7.44 -1.56
C HIS A 10 10.19 -8.40 -0.54
N LYS A 11 10.36 -7.97 0.70
CA LYS A 11 10.81 -8.79 1.85
C LYS A 11 12.20 -9.43 1.71
N THR A 12 13.06 -8.85 0.88
CA THR A 12 14.45 -9.30 0.69
C THR A 12 15.50 -8.30 1.23
N GLY A 13 15.12 -7.41 2.15
CA GLY A 13 16.06 -6.45 2.76
C GLY A 13 16.40 -5.22 1.92
N GLY A 14 15.79 -5.05 0.76
CA GLY A 14 16.10 -3.98 -0.20
C GLY A 14 15.94 -2.56 0.32
N ARG A 15 15.16 -2.33 1.38
CA ARG A 15 15.05 -0.99 1.99
C ARG A 15 16.38 -0.51 2.57
N SER A 16 17.13 -1.41 3.20
CA SER A 16 18.45 -1.10 3.74
C SER A 16 19.44 -0.83 2.61
N LEU A 17 19.43 -1.68 1.57
CA LEU A 17 20.30 -1.49 0.39
C LEU A 17 19.96 -0.21 -0.37
N ASN A 18 18.69 0.15 -0.55
CA ASN A 18 18.30 1.43 -1.16
C ASN A 18 18.94 2.62 -0.42
N SER A 19 18.93 2.58 0.91
CA SER A 19 19.57 3.64 1.72
C SER A 19 21.08 3.69 1.52
N VAL A 20 21.74 2.54 1.52
CA VAL A 20 23.19 2.43 1.33
C VAL A 20 23.58 2.88 -0.08
N ILE A 21 22.88 2.42 -1.12
CA ILE A 21 23.11 2.81 -2.51
C ILE A 21 22.97 4.33 -2.68
N ALA A 22 21.90 4.91 -2.14
CA ALA A 22 21.67 6.35 -2.24
C ALA A 22 22.72 7.20 -1.53
N GLN A 23 23.31 6.68 -0.45
CA GLN A 23 24.34 7.39 0.33
C GLN A 23 25.75 7.21 -0.21
N CYS A 24 26.08 6.01 -0.70
CA CYS A 24 27.48 5.62 -0.97
C CYS A 24 27.80 5.51 -2.47
N ILE A 25 26.80 5.43 -3.36
CA ILE A 25 27.05 5.28 -4.79
C ILE A 25 26.67 6.56 -5.53
N PRO A 26 27.66 7.32 -6.03
CA PRO A 26 27.43 8.59 -6.71
C PRO A 26 26.50 8.45 -7.93
N GLY A 27 25.67 9.45 -8.17
CA GLY A 27 24.74 9.49 -9.29
C GLY A 27 23.55 8.55 -9.18
N SER A 28 23.35 7.91 -8.03
CA SER A 28 22.20 7.04 -7.81
C SER A 28 20.90 7.84 -7.78
N GLN A 29 19.91 7.37 -8.53
CA GLN A 29 18.57 7.97 -8.62
C GLN A 29 17.51 6.89 -8.47
N MET A 30 16.42 7.20 -7.77
CA MET A 30 15.28 6.30 -7.65
C MET A 30 14.32 6.52 -8.82
N VAL A 31 14.07 5.46 -9.59
CA VAL A 31 13.06 5.44 -10.68
C VAL A 31 11.68 5.08 -10.12
N GLY A 32 11.64 4.11 -9.23
CA GLY A 32 10.42 3.65 -8.54
C GLY A 32 10.78 2.71 -7.41
N TYR A 33 9.78 2.34 -6.58
CA TYR A 33 10.07 1.55 -5.36
C TYR A 33 9.82 0.09 -5.66
N HIS A 34 9.31 -0.69 -5.97
CA HIS A 34 9.15 -2.10 -6.38
C HIS A 34 8.92 -2.19 -7.88
N TYR A 35 9.86 -1.63 -8.62
CA TYR A 35 9.70 -1.40 -10.06
C TYR A 35 10.25 -2.58 -10.86
N PRO A 36 9.41 -3.28 -11.67
CA PRO A 36 9.87 -4.41 -12.47
C PRO A 36 10.88 -4.02 -13.54
N HIS A 37 11.86 -4.89 -13.80
CA HIS A 37 12.88 -4.66 -14.82
C HIS A 37 12.31 -4.33 -16.20
N ALA A 38 11.30 -5.08 -16.63
CA ALA A 38 10.67 -4.90 -17.94
C ALA A 38 10.01 -3.51 -18.16
N LEU A 39 9.74 -2.78 -17.06
CA LEU A 39 9.13 -1.45 -17.11
C LEU A 39 10.17 -0.33 -16.95
N LEU A 40 11.46 -0.65 -16.81
CA LEU A 40 12.49 0.37 -16.75
C LEU A 40 12.53 1.20 -18.05
N PRO A 41 12.87 2.48 -17.97
CA PRO A 41 13.16 3.29 -19.14
C PRO A 41 14.15 2.59 -20.08
N SER A 42 13.95 2.67 -21.39
CA SER A 42 14.72 1.92 -22.40
C SER A 42 16.22 2.15 -22.29
N GLU A 43 16.62 3.36 -21.91
CA GLU A 43 18.02 3.76 -21.67
C GLU A 43 18.65 3.09 -20.45
N ARG A 44 17.85 2.40 -19.63
CA ARG A 44 18.31 1.69 -18.42
C ARG A 44 18.22 0.16 -18.53
N GLN A 45 17.51 -0.36 -19.51
CA GLN A 45 17.28 -1.80 -19.65
C GLN A 45 18.55 -2.59 -20.03
N HIS A 46 19.55 -1.92 -20.58
CA HIS A 46 20.83 -2.53 -20.94
C HIS A 46 21.80 -2.67 -19.76
N LEU A 47 21.53 -2.02 -18.64
CA LEU A 47 22.41 -2.04 -17.48
C LEU A 47 22.32 -3.39 -16.75
N PRO A 48 23.42 -3.84 -16.12
CA PRO A 48 23.37 -4.97 -15.20
C PRO A 48 22.30 -4.77 -14.12
N VAL A 49 21.53 -5.82 -13.86
CA VAL A 49 20.50 -5.83 -12.82
C VAL A 49 21.07 -6.44 -11.56
N VAL A 50 20.90 -5.76 -10.44
CA VAL A 50 21.23 -6.28 -9.11
C VAL A 50 19.95 -6.52 -8.34
N GLY A 51 19.75 -7.73 -7.87
CA GLY A 51 18.59 -8.14 -7.07
C GLY A 51 18.98 -8.87 -5.80
N VAL A 52 17.99 -9.08 -4.93
CA VAL A 52 18.18 -9.90 -3.73
C VAL A 52 17.09 -10.96 -3.68
N VAL A 53 17.48 -12.20 -3.44
CA VAL A 53 16.58 -13.33 -3.18
C VAL A 53 16.68 -13.76 -1.72
N ARG A 54 15.70 -14.50 -1.26
CA ARG A 54 15.61 -15.01 0.11
C ARG A 54 15.15 -16.46 0.07
N ASN A 55 15.53 -17.26 1.04
CA ASN A 55 15.02 -18.62 1.21
C ASN A 55 13.46 -18.59 1.12
N PRO A 56 12.82 -19.37 0.22
CA PRO A 56 11.39 -19.23 -0.06
C PRO A 56 10.53 -19.48 1.18
N TRP A 57 10.84 -20.44 2.02
CA TRP A 57 10.08 -20.68 3.25
C TRP A 57 10.19 -19.49 4.22
N ASP A 58 11.37 -18.90 4.35
CA ASP A 58 11.57 -17.71 5.18
C ASP A 58 10.91 -16.47 4.56
N TRP A 59 10.93 -16.35 3.22
CA TRP A 59 10.25 -15.28 2.51
C TRP A 59 8.74 -15.27 2.79
N TYR A 60 8.07 -16.43 2.70
CA TYR A 60 6.63 -16.54 2.94
C TYR A 60 6.25 -16.18 4.38
N VAL A 61 7.01 -16.63 5.38
CA VAL A 61 6.79 -16.25 6.78
C VAL A 61 6.97 -14.74 6.97
N SER A 62 8.05 -14.18 6.43
CA SER A 62 8.33 -12.75 6.51
C SER A 62 7.28 -11.91 5.80
N TRP A 63 6.78 -12.37 4.64
CA TRP A 63 5.72 -11.71 3.89
C TRP A 63 4.40 -11.71 4.66
N TYR A 64 4.02 -12.85 5.20
CA TYR A 64 2.81 -12.99 6.02
C TYR A 64 2.88 -12.13 7.28
N ALA A 65 3.95 -12.26 8.07
CA ALA A 65 4.11 -11.51 9.31
C ALA A 65 4.08 -9.99 9.09
N PHE A 66 4.72 -9.53 8.02
CA PHE A 66 4.70 -8.11 7.63
C PHE A 66 3.28 -7.64 7.29
N ASN A 67 2.57 -8.36 6.43
CA ASN A 67 1.23 -7.97 6.00
C ASN A 67 0.23 -8.05 7.15
N ARG A 68 0.35 -9.03 8.05
CA ARG A 68 -0.43 -9.09 9.29
C ARG A 68 -0.23 -7.84 10.14
N LYS A 69 1.02 -7.41 10.33
CA LYS A 69 1.34 -6.21 11.10
C LYS A 69 0.84 -4.93 10.42
N MET A 70 0.91 -4.87 9.09
CA MET A 70 0.52 -3.68 8.33
C MET A 70 -0.99 -3.57 8.09
N GLY A 71 -1.76 -4.60 8.42
CA GLY A 71 -3.22 -4.61 8.24
C GLY A 71 -3.65 -4.62 6.77
N MET A 72 -4.71 -3.91 6.43
CA MET A 72 -5.42 -3.93 5.13
C MET A 72 -4.72 -3.15 4.00
N ARG A 73 -3.39 -3.08 3.96
CA ARG A 73 -2.66 -2.28 2.97
C ARG A 73 -2.35 -2.99 1.66
N ASN A 74 -2.27 -4.31 1.68
CA ASN A 74 -1.84 -5.09 0.52
C ASN A 74 -3.04 -5.86 -0.05
N PRO A 75 -3.56 -5.49 -1.24
CA PRO A 75 -4.70 -6.18 -1.85
C PRO A 75 -4.46 -7.68 -2.01
N LEU A 76 -3.26 -8.09 -2.39
CA LEU A 76 -2.91 -9.50 -2.51
C LEU A 76 -3.08 -10.23 -1.17
N PHE A 77 -2.55 -9.65 -0.07
CA PHE A 77 -2.71 -10.25 1.25
C PHE A 77 -4.18 -10.34 1.67
N ILE A 78 -4.95 -9.28 1.42
CA ILE A 78 -6.37 -9.24 1.77
C ILE A 78 -7.13 -10.36 1.07
N VAL A 79 -6.90 -10.54 -0.23
CA VAL A 79 -7.60 -11.56 -1.01
C VAL A 79 -7.20 -12.96 -0.55
N VAL A 80 -5.91 -13.29 -0.54
CA VAL A 80 -5.45 -14.65 -0.19
C VAL A 80 -5.57 -15.00 1.30
N SER A 81 -5.88 -14.04 2.16
CA SER A 81 -6.14 -14.28 3.58
C SER A 81 -7.62 -14.19 3.97
N ASP A 82 -8.53 -14.13 3.00
CA ASP A 82 -9.96 -13.87 3.27
C ASP A 82 -10.17 -12.69 4.24
N GLY A 83 -9.61 -11.54 3.88
CA GLY A 83 -9.69 -10.35 4.74
C GLY A 83 -8.95 -10.48 6.06
N GLY A 84 -7.94 -11.36 6.14
CA GLY A 84 -7.16 -11.62 7.35
C GLY A 84 -7.76 -12.66 8.29
N LYS A 85 -8.86 -13.32 7.91
CA LYS A 85 -9.49 -14.39 8.71
C LYS A 85 -8.74 -15.71 8.62
N ALA A 86 -8.11 -15.98 7.46
CA ALA A 86 -7.34 -17.19 7.24
C ALA A 86 -6.04 -17.18 8.07
N ASP A 87 -5.67 -18.33 8.57
CA ASP A 87 -4.40 -18.55 9.25
C ASP A 87 -3.20 -18.51 8.28
N PHE A 88 -2.00 -18.64 8.82
CA PHE A 88 -0.77 -18.67 8.04
C PHE A 88 -0.80 -19.75 6.95
N LYS A 89 -1.13 -20.97 7.30
CA LYS A 89 -1.06 -22.10 6.39
C LYS A 89 -2.03 -21.98 5.23
N THR A 90 -3.25 -21.59 5.52
CA THR A 90 -4.30 -21.34 4.51
C THR A 90 -3.90 -20.18 3.61
N THR A 91 -3.48 -19.05 4.17
CA THR A 91 -3.06 -17.88 3.41
C THR A 91 -1.89 -18.17 2.46
N ILE A 92 -0.86 -18.88 2.96
CA ILE A 92 0.31 -19.19 2.13
C ILE A 92 -0.03 -20.25 1.07
N ARG A 93 -0.88 -21.22 1.37
CA ARG A 93 -1.36 -22.17 0.35
C ARG A 93 -2.05 -21.43 -0.79
N GLN A 94 -3.00 -20.54 -0.50
CA GLN A 94 -3.70 -19.74 -1.52
C GLN A 94 -2.75 -18.85 -2.30
N LEU A 95 -1.72 -18.29 -1.67
CA LEU A 95 -0.72 -17.50 -2.36
C LEU A 95 0.17 -18.34 -3.28
N VAL A 96 0.68 -19.47 -2.81
CA VAL A 96 1.56 -20.37 -3.57
C VAL A 96 0.85 -20.94 -4.80
N THR A 97 -0.45 -21.26 -4.67
CA THR A 97 -1.26 -21.83 -5.74
C THR A 97 -2.05 -20.79 -6.55
N LEU A 98 -1.73 -19.51 -6.40
CA LEU A 98 -2.48 -18.42 -7.06
C LEU A 98 -2.51 -18.55 -8.60
N GLY A 99 -1.46 -19.12 -9.20
CA GLY A 99 -1.36 -19.38 -10.65
C GLY A 99 -2.13 -20.61 -11.14
N ASP A 100 -2.75 -21.40 -10.25
CA ASP A 100 -3.44 -22.64 -10.59
C ASP A 100 -4.80 -22.41 -11.28
N ASP A 101 -5.30 -23.47 -11.91
CA ASP A 101 -6.61 -23.50 -12.58
C ASP A 101 -7.76 -23.95 -11.65
N SER A 102 -7.54 -24.02 -10.34
CA SER A 102 -8.61 -24.30 -9.38
C SER A 102 -9.65 -23.17 -9.35
N ASN A 103 -10.88 -23.48 -8.92
CA ASN A 103 -11.91 -22.45 -8.78
C ASN A 103 -11.47 -21.34 -7.80
N GLU A 104 -10.89 -21.73 -6.67
CA GLU A 104 -10.39 -20.81 -5.65
C GLU A 104 -9.30 -19.87 -6.21
N SER A 105 -8.33 -20.40 -6.96
CA SER A 105 -7.28 -19.59 -7.58
C SER A 105 -7.81 -18.63 -8.62
N ARG A 106 -8.78 -19.06 -9.45
CA ARG A 106 -9.47 -18.20 -10.43
C ARG A 106 -10.25 -17.09 -9.75
N GLU A 107 -11.00 -17.41 -8.70
CA GLU A 107 -11.75 -16.40 -7.91
C GLU A 107 -10.81 -15.39 -7.26
N ASN A 108 -9.71 -15.84 -6.66
CA ASN A 108 -8.69 -14.98 -6.07
C ASN A 108 -8.03 -14.06 -7.10
N ARG A 109 -7.67 -14.57 -8.29
CA ARG A 109 -7.12 -13.72 -9.36
C ARG A 109 -8.15 -12.71 -9.86
N ALA A 110 -9.39 -13.12 -10.05
CA ALA A 110 -10.47 -12.21 -10.46
C ALA A 110 -10.71 -11.10 -9.42
N ALA A 111 -10.73 -11.46 -8.14
CA ALA A 111 -10.85 -10.51 -7.04
C ALA A 111 -9.67 -9.53 -7.01
N LEU A 112 -8.45 -10.01 -7.23
CA LEU A 112 -7.25 -9.17 -7.30
C LEU A 112 -7.26 -8.25 -8.52
N ALA A 113 -7.53 -8.77 -9.71
CA ALA A 113 -7.62 -7.98 -10.93
C ALA A 113 -8.67 -6.87 -10.81
N ALA A 114 -9.72 -7.15 -10.02
CA ALA A 114 -10.77 -6.20 -9.73
C ALA A 114 -10.31 -4.97 -8.93
N VAL A 115 -9.27 -5.07 -8.12
CA VAL A 115 -8.85 -4.01 -7.17
C VAL A 115 -7.46 -3.45 -7.47
N LEU A 116 -6.67 -4.14 -8.27
CA LEU A 116 -5.36 -3.67 -8.67
C LEU A 116 -5.45 -2.55 -9.71
N PRO A 117 -4.47 -1.63 -9.75
CA PRO A 117 -4.42 -0.62 -10.79
C PRO A 117 -4.22 -1.25 -12.18
N ALA A 118 -4.80 -0.63 -13.21
CA ALA A 118 -4.58 -1.07 -14.60
C ALA A 118 -3.14 -0.80 -15.04
N GLU A 119 -2.58 0.32 -14.63
CA GLU A 119 -1.22 0.74 -14.94
C GLU A 119 -0.31 0.68 -13.72
N PHE A 120 0.98 0.50 -13.96
CA PHE A 120 1.97 0.43 -12.90
C PHE A 120 2.29 1.82 -12.37
N GLY A 121 2.07 2.03 -11.06
CA GLY A 121 2.50 3.25 -10.36
C GLY A 121 3.95 3.16 -9.88
N THR A 122 4.65 4.29 -9.86
CA THR A 122 6.03 4.39 -9.34
C THR A 122 6.12 4.38 -7.81
N ASP A 123 4.98 4.51 -7.13
CA ASP A 123 4.89 4.58 -5.68
C ASP A 123 4.93 3.19 -5.01
N ARG A 124 4.86 3.17 -3.69
CA ARG A 124 5.06 1.99 -2.81
C ARG A 124 3.96 0.94 -2.93
N GLY A 125 3.61 0.53 -4.14
CA GLY A 125 2.60 -0.51 -4.37
C GLY A 125 3.13 -1.94 -4.21
N ALA A 126 2.24 -2.91 -4.43
CA ALA A 126 2.61 -4.33 -4.44
C ALA A 126 3.42 -4.75 -5.68
N GLY A 127 3.72 -3.83 -6.60
CA GLY A 127 4.38 -4.13 -7.87
C GLY A 127 3.50 -4.91 -8.85
N LEU A 128 2.18 -4.89 -8.65
CA LEU A 128 1.21 -5.66 -9.41
C LEU A 128 0.22 -4.74 -10.13
N THR A 129 -0.23 -5.18 -11.30
CA THR A 129 -1.35 -4.59 -12.04
C THR A 129 -2.41 -5.63 -12.31
N SER A 130 -3.63 -5.21 -12.65
CA SER A 130 -4.70 -6.14 -13.04
C SER A 130 -4.25 -7.05 -14.18
N ALA A 131 -3.67 -6.50 -15.23
CA ALA A 131 -3.20 -7.28 -16.38
C ALA A 131 -2.14 -8.34 -16.02
N CYS A 132 -1.24 -8.06 -15.07
CA CYS A 132 -0.22 -9.04 -14.69
C CYS A 132 -0.80 -10.21 -13.88
N ILE A 133 -1.88 -9.99 -13.15
CA ILE A 133 -2.57 -11.04 -12.39
C ILE A 133 -3.50 -11.84 -13.33
N ASP A 134 -4.20 -11.17 -14.25
CA ASP A 134 -5.00 -11.87 -15.28
C ASP A 134 -4.13 -12.79 -16.13
N GLY A 135 -2.88 -12.42 -16.41
CA GLY A 135 -1.90 -13.24 -17.14
C GLY A 135 -1.19 -14.31 -16.30
N PHE A 136 -1.43 -14.37 -14.99
CA PHE A 136 -0.74 -15.33 -14.12
C PHE A 136 -1.44 -16.71 -14.15
N HIS A 137 -1.15 -17.50 -15.19
CA HIS A 137 -1.61 -18.88 -15.38
C HIS A 137 -0.41 -19.81 -15.47
N GLU A 138 0.15 -20.19 -14.33
CA GLU A 138 1.32 -21.06 -14.23
C GLU A 138 1.09 -22.11 -13.13
N PRO A 139 0.32 -23.19 -13.41
CA PRO A 139 -0.15 -24.12 -12.37
C PRO A 139 0.96 -24.88 -11.62
N GLN A 140 2.17 -24.95 -12.18
CA GLN A 140 3.30 -25.65 -11.54
C GLN A 140 4.28 -24.71 -10.87
N ARG A 141 3.99 -23.41 -10.86
CA ARG A 141 4.90 -22.39 -10.37
C ARG A 141 4.33 -21.64 -9.17
N GLY A 142 5.16 -21.47 -8.14
CA GLY A 142 4.79 -20.69 -6.96
C GLY A 142 4.85 -19.19 -7.22
N TYR A 143 4.09 -18.45 -6.40
CA TYR A 143 4.00 -17.00 -6.51
C TYR A 143 5.35 -16.30 -6.38
N TYR A 144 6.23 -16.78 -5.50
CA TYR A 144 7.51 -16.09 -5.28
C TYR A 144 8.46 -16.25 -6.47
N SER A 145 8.57 -17.43 -7.07
CA SER A 145 9.33 -17.64 -8.32
C SER A 145 8.79 -16.77 -9.46
N TRP A 146 7.47 -16.72 -9.62
CA TRP A 146 6.83 -15.84 -10.60
C TRP A 146 7.14 -14.36 -10.33
N LEU A 147 7.04 -13.92 -9.06
CA LEU A 147 7.36 -12.55 -8.67
C LEU A 147 8.83 -12.21 -8.97
N LEU A 148 9.77 -13.11 -8.67
CA LEU A 148 11.19 -12.90 -8.94
C LEU A 148 11.46 -12.69 -10.42
N GLU A 149 10.91 -13.51 -11.30
CA GLU A 149 11.08 -13.35 -12.74
C GLU A 149 10.44 -12.05 -13.24
N ARG A 150 9.26 -11.73 -12.78
CA ARG A 150 8.61 -10.46 -13.10
C ARG A 150 9.46 -9.25 -12.69
N MET A 151 10.07 -9.30 -11.51
CA MET A 151 10.86 -8.19 -10.98
C MET A 151 12.25 -8.12 -11.58
N LEU A 152 12.96 -9.23 -11.66
CA LEU A 152 14.38 -9.28 -11.99
C LEU A 152 14.65 -9.70 -13.45
N GLY A 153 13.66 -10.28 -14.13
CA GLY A 153 13.83 -10.89 -15.44
C GLY A 153 14.32 -12.34 -15.36
N ASN A 154 14.84 -12.84 -16.48
CA ASN A 154 15.29 -14.23 -16.59
C ASN A 154 16.46 -14.49 -15.65
N ALA A 155 16.32 -15.50 -14.77
CA ALA A 155 17.34 -15.92 -13.82
C ALA A 155 18.66 -16.40 -14.47
N GLN A 156 18.61 -16.84 -15.74
CA GLN A 156 19.78 -17.26 -16.52
C GLN A 156 20.46 -16.10 -17.27
N SER A 157 19.98 -14.88 -17.11
CA SER A 157 20.59 -13.72 -17.77
C SER A 157 21.99 -13.46 -17.22
N PRO A 158 23.02 -13.31 -18.08
CA PRO A 158 24.37 -12.96 -17.63
C PRO A 158 24.45 -11.54 -17.04
N HIS A 159 23.44 -10.73 -17.27
CA HIS A 159 23.34 -9.37 -16.72
C HIS A 159 22.64 -9.33 -15.37
N LEU A 160 22.10 -10.46 -14.86
CA LEU A 160 21.47 -10.53 -13.55
C LEU A 160 22.48 -10.96 -12.49
N HIS A 161 22.68 -10.14 -11.49
CA HIS A 161 23.53 -10.37 -10.33
C HIS A 161 22.64 -10.44 -9.07
N VAL A 162 22.71 -11.55 -8.35
CA VAL A 162 21.81 -11.80 -7.23
C VAL A 162 22.58 -12.01 -5.94
N ALA A 163 22.24 -11.25 -4.91
CA ALA A 163 22.68 -11.46 -3.54
C ALA A 163 21.63 -12.31 -2.79
N LYS A 164 22.08 -13.17 -1.88
CA LYS A 164 21.20 -13.88 -0.95
C LYS A 164 20.95 -13.01 0.29
N PHE A 165 19.69 -12.90 0.72
CA PHE A 165 19.35 -12.17 1.93
C PHE A 165 20.10 -12.69 3.17
N GLU A 166 20.32 -13.99 3.23
CA GLU A 166 20.99 -14.69 4.30
C GLU A 166 22.50 -14.35 4.38
N ASN A 167 23.10 -13.92 3.26
CA ASN A 167 24.49 -13.51 3.14
C ASN A 167 24.64 -12.12 2.47
N LEU A 168 23.72 -11.22 2.76
CA LEU A 168 23.45 -10.00 2.00
C LEU A 168 24.68 -9.09 1.84
N GLN A 169 25.40 -8.84 2.92
CA GLN A 169 26.52 -7.89 2.90
C GLN A 169 27.71 -8.41 2.08
N PRO A 170 28.23 -9.63 2.31
CA PRO A 170 29.30 -10.20 1.50
C PRO A 170 28.93 -10.32 0.02
N ASP A 171 27.73 -10.84 -0.27
CA ASP A 171 27.27 -11.02 -1.65
C ASP A 171 27.16 -9.68 -2.38
N PHE A 172 26.62 -8.66 -1.73
CA PHE A 172 26.46 -7.34 -2.34
C PHE A 172 27.82 -6.68 -2.60
N ILE A 173 28.76 -6.76 -1.69
CA ILE A 173 30.13 -6.25 -1.87
C ILE A 173 30.80 -6.96 -3.07
N ASP A 174 30.67 -8.28 -3.14
CA ASP A 174 31.26 -9.06 -4.25
C ASP A 174 30.63 -8.68 -5.61
N ILE A 175 29.33 -8.47 -5.65
CA ILE A 175 28.63 -7.97 -6.85
C ILE A 175 29.15 -6.58 -7.24
N MET A 176 29.27 -5.65 -6.29
CA MET A 176 29.77 -4.30 -6.57
C MET A 176 31.21 -4.34 -7.12
N ARG A 177 32.06 -5.21 -6.58
CA ARG A 177 33.43 -5.44 -7.09
C ARG A 177 33.42 -5.96 -8.52
N ARG A 178 32.61 -6.96 -8.83
CA ARG A 178 32.46 -7.51 -10.19
C ARG A 178 31.94 -6.50 -11.21
N LEU A 179 31.09 -5.57 -10.78
CA LEU A 179 30.57 -4.50 -11.64
C LEU A 179 31.50 -3.29 -11.77
N GLY A 180 32.68 -3.33 -11.15
CA GLY A 180 33.66 -2.24 -11.19
C GLY A 180 33.19 -0.98 -10.44
N VAL A 181 32.21 -1.12 -9.55
CA VAL A 181 31.82 -0.05 -8.64
C VAL A 181 32.94 0.09 -7.61
N ALA A 182 33.53 1.30 -7.53
CA ALA A 182 34.68 1.54 -6.68
C ALA A 182 34.41 1.08 -5.23
N GLU A 183 35.27 0.22 -4.74
CA GLU A 183 35.31 -0.15 -3.33
C GLU A 183 35.53 1.12 -2.51
N SER A 184 34.56 1.45 -1.66
CA SER A 184 34.75 2.52 -0.70
C SER A 184 34.57 1.98 0.71
N ALA A 185 35.51 2.31 1.58
CA ALA A 185 35.38 2.03 3.02
C ALA A 185 34.05 2.56 3.57
N ALA A 186 33.48 3.59 2.91
CA ALA A 186 32.17 4.14 3.24
C ALA A 186 31.04 3.17 2.89
N LEU A 187 31.10 2.45 1.76
CA LEU A 187 30.10 1.45 1.38
C LEU A 187 30.08 0.28 2.37
N GLU A 188 31.26 -0.24 2.71
CA GLU A 188 31.40 -1.35 3.67
C GLU A 188 30.93 -0.92 5.07
N ALA A 189 31.35 0.26 5.54
CA ALA A 189 30.92 0.81 6.83
C ALA A 189 29.39 1.04 6.86
N ALA A 190 28.82 1.56 5.78
CA ALA A 190 27.37 1.76 5.68
C ALA A 190 26.60 0.44 5.69
N LEU A 191 27.10 -0.60 5.02
CA LEU A 191 26.50 -1.94 5.04
C LEU A 191 26.59 -2.57 6.44
N GLN A 192 27.73 -2.44 7.11
CA GLN A 192 27.92 -2.93 8.48
C GLN A 192 27.04 -2.18 9.49
N ALA A 193 26.88 -0.86 9.32
CA ALA A 193 26.04 -0.04 10.16
C ALA A 193 24.52 -0.20 9.90
N THR A 194 24.17 -0.97 8.84
CA THR A 194 22.76 -1.19 8.54
C THR A 194 22.17 -2.15 9.58
N GLU A 195 21.65 -1.62 10.66
CA GLU A 195 20.79 -2.38 11.56
C GLU A 195 19.67 -3.03 10.74
N LYS A 196 19.24 -4.23 11.15
CA LYS A 196 18.08 -4.94 10.58
C LYS A 196 16.79 -4.11 10.80
N LYS A 197 16.68 -2.99 10.09
CA LYS A 197 15.48 -2.13 10.09
C LYS A 197 14.34 -2.95 9.48
N ASN A 198 13.28 -3.17 10.24
CA ASN A 198 12.09 -3.95 9.89
C ASN A 198 12.25 -5.48 9.89
N SER A 199 13.01 -6.05 10.81
CA SER A 199 12.84 -7.46 11.10
C SER A 199 11.38 -7.69 11.57
N SER A 200 10.63 -8.53 10.89
CA SER A 200 9.39 -9.07 11.46
C SER A 200 9.80 -9.88 12.69
N SER A 201 9.18 -9.57 13.84
CA SER A 201 9.40 -10.35 15.05
C SER A 201 8.66 -11.69 14.88
N HIS A 202 9.40 -12.72 14.53
CA HIS A 202 8.91 -14.10 14.45
C HIS A 202 10.06 -15.07 14.76
N SER A 203 9.73 -16.26 15.24
CA SER A 203 10.67 -17.37 15.41
C SER A 203 11.23 -17.84 14.07
N HIS A 204 12.19 -18.73 14.08
CA HIS A 204 12.70 -19.33 12.85
C HIS A 204 11.57 -19.90 12.00
N TYR A 205 11.62 -19.70 10.68
CA TYR A 205 10.50 -20.03 9.79
C TYR A 205 10.03 -21.49 9.90
N SER A 206 10.93 -22.43 10.20
CA SER A 206 10.62 -23.85 10.27
C SER A 206 9.49 -24.19 11.26
N HIS A 207 9.25 -23.37 12.26
CA HIS A 207 8.25 -23.63 13.30
C HIS A 207 6.80 -23.37 12.84
N TYR A 208 6.61 -22.70 11.70
CA TYR A 208 5.26 -22.36 11.21
C TYR A 208 4.74 -23.32 10.15
N TYR A 209 5.57 -24.27 9.69
CA TYR A 209 5.24 -25.21 8.63
C TYR A 209 4.83 -26.57 9.15
N ASP A 210 3.79 -27.17 8.54
CA ASP A 210 3.61 -28.61 8.54
C ASP A 210 4.29 -29.24 7.31
N ALA A 211 4.33 -30.56 7.28
CA ALA A 211 4.97 -31.31 6.19
C ALA A 211 4.32 -30.98 4.84
N ALA A 212 2.98 -30.90 4.78
CA ALA A 212 2.25 -30.69 3.53
C ALA A 212 2.54 -29.31 2.92
N LEU A 213 2.54 -28.24 3.72
CA LEU A 213 2.84 -26.89 3.22
C LEU A 213 4.33 -26.74 2.86
N ARG A 214 5.23 -27.37 3.63
CA ARG A 214 6.67 -27.40 3.32
C ARG A 214 6.92 -28.04 1.96
N GLU A 215 6.29 -29.19 1.70
CA GLU A 215 6.44 -29.93 0.43
C GLU A 215 5.80 -29.18 -0.73
N LEU A 216 4.65 -28.58 -0.55
CA LEU A 216 4.00 -27.74 -1.55
C LEU A 216 4.91 -26.60 -1.99
N ILE A 217 5.57 -25.90 -1.06
CA ILE A 217 6.53 -24.83 -1.41
C ILE A 217 7.74 -25.41 -2.10
N ALA A 218 8.29 -26.54 -1.64
CA ALA A 218 9.42 -27.20 -2.29
C ALA A 218 9.11 -27.55 -3.74
N GLU A 219 7.90 -28.01 -4.02
CA GLU A 219 7.45 -28.34 -5.38
C GLU A 219 7.29 -27.09 -6.24
N ARG A 220 6.56 -26.10 -5.74
CA ARG A 220 6.15 -24.91 -6.51
C ARG A 220 7.26 -23.88 -6.70
N GLU A 221 8.20 -23.81 -5.78
CA GLU A 221 9.36 -22.91 -5.84
C GLU A 221 10.64 -23.62 -6.29
N ARG A 222 10.52 -24.81 -6.90
CA ARG A 222 11.64 -25.67 -7.28
C ARG A 222 12.68 -24.91 -8.11
N ASP A 223 12.25 -24.16 -9.13
CA ASP A 223 13.16 -23.46 -10.03
C ASP A 223 14.08 -22.49 -9.29
N MET A 224 13.53 -21.73 -8.36
CA MET A 224 14.34 -20.81 -7.57
C MET A 224 15.15 -21.50 -6.47
N ILE A 225 14.62 -22.59 -5.90
CA ILE A 225 15.33 -23.43 -4.94
C ILE A 225 16.57 -24.01 -5.59
N ASP A 226 16.44 -24.61 -6.76
CA ASP A 226 17.55 -25.25 -7.50
C ASP A 226 18.53 -24.19 -8.03
N THR A 227 18.02 -23.08 -8.58
CA THR A 227 18.86 -22.00 -9.12
C THR A 227 19.75 -21.37 -8.05
N TYR A 228 19.20 -21.13 -6.86
CA TYR A 228 19.94 -20.44 -5.80
C TYR A 228 20.44 -21.38 -4.69
N GLY A 229 20.24 -22.69 -4.81
CA GLY A 229 20.73 -23.69 -3.86
C GLY A 229 20.13 -23.53 -2.47
N TYR A 230 18.81 -23.34 -2.37
CA TYR A 230 18.13 -23.28 -1.09
C TYR A 230 17.71 -24.65 -0.60
N ALA A 231 17.58 -24.78 0.71
CA ALA A 231 17.02 -25.96 1.39
C ALA A 231 16.13 -25.52 2.55
N PHE A 232 15.22 -26.39 2.95
CA PHE A 232 14.48 -26.20 4.18
C PHE A 232 15.38 -26.56 5.37
N GLU A 233 15.64 -25.60 6.23
CA GLU A 233 16.45 -25.76 7.42
C GLU A 233 15.55 -25.83 8.65
N THR A 234 15.78 -26.76 9.53
CA THR A 234 15.17 -26.82 10.85
C THR A 234 16.11 -26.21 11.87
N LYS A 235 15.56 -25.45 12.79
CA LYS A 235 16.31 -24.90 13.90
C LYS A 235 15.57 -25.14 15.21
N ASP A 236 16.28 -25.75 16.15
CA ASP A 236 15.79 -25.86 17.50
C ASP A 236 15.91 -24.49 18.18
N GLU A 237 14.80 -23.86 18.50
CA GLU A 237 14.79 -22.62 19.26
C GLU A 237 14.64 -22.93 20.75
N VAL A 238 15.44 -22.24 21.56
CA VAL A 238 15.33 -22.27 23.01
C VAL A 238 14.37 -21.15 23.42
N GLY A 239 13.18 -21.51 23.85
CA GLY A 239 12.15 -20.56 24.30
C GLY A 239 10.78 -20.81 23.68
N ASP A 240 9.83 -19.94 24.04
CA ASP A 240 8.47 -20.01 23.52
C ASP A 240 8.42 -19.55 22.06
N LEU A 241 7.63 -20.24 21.23
CA LEU A 241 7.35 -19.86 19.85
C LEU A 241 6.74 -18.44 19.82
N VAL A 242 7.40 -17.53 19.10
CA VAL A 242 6.85 -16.19 18.86
C VAL A 242 5.66 -16.34 17.91
N PRO A 243 4.44 -16.05 18.34
CA PRO A 243 3.27 -16.15 17.48
C PRO A 243 3.37 -15.11 16.34
N LEU A 244 2.86 -15.49 15.18
CA LEU A 244 2.73 -14.52 14.09
C LEU A 244 1.77 -13.41 14.53
N PRO A 245 2.02 -12.14 14.12
CA PRO A 245 1.21 -11.02 14.56
C PRO A 245 -0.29 -11.28 14.34
N SER A 246 -1.12 -10.98 15.31
CA SER A 246 -2.57 -10.99 15.14
C SER A 246 -2.97 -9.93 14.13
N PHE A 247 -4.03 -10.21 13.38
CA PHE A 247 -4.60 -9.28 12.42
C PHE A 247 -6.00 -8.89 12.88
N TYR A 248 -6.26 -7.61 12.91
CA TYR A 248 -7.61 -7.09 13.10
C TYR A 248 -8.15 -6.67 11.75
N SER A 249 -8.97 -7.53 11.13
CA SER A 249 -9.72 -7.13 9.97
C SER A 249 -10.95 -6.36 10.43
N TYR A 250 -11.01 -5.09 10.10
CA TYR A 250 -12.29 -4.43 10.01
C TYR A 250 -12.80 -4.58 8.57
N ASP A 251 -14.04 -5.04 8.46
CA ASP A 251 -14.61 -5.55 7.20
C ASP A 251 -14.83 -4.47 6.11
N VAL A 252 -14.76 -3.19 6.45
CA VAL A 252 -15.02 -2.09 5.52
C VAL A 252 -14.01 -2.04 4.37
N GLY A 253 -12.72 -2.08 4.69
CA GLY A 253 -11.67 -2.01 3.67
C GLY A 253 -11.72 -3.20 2.71
N PHE A 254 -11.94 -4.40 3.24
CA PHE A 254 -12.10 -5.61 2.44
C PHE A 254 -13.33 -5.56 1.54
N ARG A 255 -14.49 -5.16 2.08
CA ARG A 255 -15.71 -4.98 1.28
C ARG A 255 -15.54 -3.93 0.19
N LYS A 256 -14.86 -2.82 0.48
CA LYS A 256 -14.58 -1.79 -0.53
C LYS A 256 -13.69 -2.32 -1.64
N LEU A 257 -12.63 -3.08 -1.31
CA LEU A 257 -11.75 -3.69 -2.30
C LEU A 257 -12.48 -4.67 -3.21
N LEU A 258 -13.32 -5.54 -2.65
CA LEU A 258 -14.02 -6.57 -3.41
C LEU A 258 -15.31 -6.09 -4.08
N ASN A 259 -15.90 -4.99 -3.64
CA ASN A 259 -17.20 -4.54 -4.11
C ASN A 259 -17.09 -3.37 -5.09
N ARG A 260 -16.66 -3.64 -6.33
CA ARG A 260 -16.60 -2.64 -7.42
C ARG A 260 -17.93 -1.98 -7.77
N SER A 261 -19.06 -2.65 -7.49
CA SER A 261 -20.37 -2.06 -7.74
C SER A 261 -20.66 -0.85 -6.85
N ARG A 262 -19.81 -0.57 -5.87
CA ARG A 262 -19.92 0.52 -4.91
C ARG A 262 -18.73 1.46 -4.91
N ASN A 263 -18.24 1.85 -6.06
CA ASN A 263 -17.24 2.91 -6.15
C ASN A 263 -17.74 4.21 -5.52
N PHE A 264 -19.04 4.47 -5.65
CA PHE A 264 -19.74 5.58 -5.03
C PHE A 264 -21.00 5.08 -4.34
N LEU A 265 -21.25 5.56 -3.12
CA LEU A 265 -22.47 5.32 -2.38
C LEU A 265 -23.03 6.67 -1.92
N LEU A 266 -24.21 7.05 -2.43
CA LEU A 266 -24.92 8.23 -1.97
C LEU A 266 -25.54 7.93 -0.60
N LEU A 267 -25.11 8.68 0.42
CA LEU A 267 -25.65 8.59 1.78
C LEU A 267 -26.87 9.49 1.94
N ARG A 268 -26.81 10.69 1.35
CA ARG A 268 -27.84 11.70 1.40
C ARG A 268 -27.72 12.69 0.25
N SER A 269 -28.84 13.22 -0.25
CA SER A 269 -28.89 14.14 -1.40
C SER A 269 -29.43 15.54 -1.09
N ASP A 270 -29.83 15.82 0.16
CA ASP A 270 -30.62 16.99 0.51
C ASP A 270 -30.14 17.69 1.78
N ILE A 271 -28.84 17.64 2.07
CA ILE A 271 -28.29 18.33 3.23
C ILE A 271 -28.14 19.84 2.92
N ASP A 272 -28.66 20.68 3.81
CA ASP A 272 -28.44 22.13 3.71
C ASP A 272 -27.00 22.46 4.14
N ILE A 273 -26.18 22.77 3.18
CA ILE A 273 -24.78 23.18 3.38
C ILE A 273 -24.60 24.69 3.28
N THR A 274 -25.65 25.46 3.11
CA THR A 274 -25.57 26.92 2.92
C THR A 274 -24.83 27.64 4.05
N PRO A 275 -25.06 27.34 5.34
CA PRO A 275 -24.33 27.96 6.42
C PRO A 275 -22.84 27.61 6.39
N LEU A 276 -22.52 26.32 6.12
CA LEU A 276 -21.12 25.85 6.02
C LEU A 276 -20.41 26.50 4.82
N ARG A 277 -21.09 26.59 3.68
CA ARG A 277 -20.55 27.22 2.48
C ARG A 277 -20.21 28.70 2.70
N GLN A 278 -21.13 29.47 3.28
CA GLN A 278 -20.90 30.87 3.60
C GLN A 278 -19.69 31.07 4.50
N LYS A 279 -19.48 30.19 5.45
CA LYS A 279 -18.34 30.24 6.37
C LYS A 279 -17.02 29.84 5.68
N VAL A 280 -17.06 28.85 4.79
CA VAL A 280 -15.92 28.44 3.96
C VAL A 280 -15.49 29.55 3.02
N GLU A 281 -16.41 30.28 2.40
CA GLU A 281 -16.14 31.40 1.51
C GLU A 281 -15.46 32.60 2.23
N GLN A 282 -15.51 32.66 3.57
CA GLN A 282 -14.85 33.67 4.39
C GLN A 282 -13.40 33.29 4.78
N ILE A 283 -12.94 32.09 4.45
CA ILE A 283 -11.58 31.64 4.76
C ILE A 283 -10.60 32.38 3.84
N SER A 284 -9.63 33.07 4.44
CA SER A 284 -8.59 33.77 3.69
C SER A 284 -7.57 32.80 3.06
N GLU A 285 -6.89 33.22 1.99
CA GLU A 285 -5.84 32.42 1.36
C GLU A 285 -4.70 32.07 2.36
N GLN A 286 -4.36 32.96 3.27
CA GLN A 286 -3.36 32.70 4.31
C GLN A 286 -3.78 31.58 5.28
N GLU A 287 -5.08 31.42 5.55
CA GLU A 287 -5.58 30.33 6.40
C GLU A 287 -5.49 28.98 5.68
N TRP A 288 -5.65 28.96 4.34
CA TRP A 288 -5.49 27.73 3.55
C TRP A 288 -4.07 27.19 3.51
N ASP A 289 -3.05 28.03 3.61
CA ASP A 289 -1.63 27.65 3.50
C ASP A 289 -1.06 26.94 4.76
N GLY A 290 -1.86 26.72 5.78
CA GLY A 290 -1.37 26.33 7.13
C GLY A 290 -1.12 24.85 7.38
N SER A 291 -1.53 23.90 6.51
CA SER A 291 -1.47 22.47 6.85
C SER A 291 -0.16 21.77 6.55
N GLY A 292 0.62 22.27 5.59
CA GLY A 292 1.86 21.64 5.11
C GLY A 292 1.67 20.25 4.49
N ARG A 293 0.43 19.83 4.24
CA ARG A 293 0.09 18.52 3.68
C ARG A 293 0.49 18.42 2.22
N GLU A 294 0.32 19.49 1.46
CA GLU A 294 0.71 19.67 0.07
C GLU A 294 2.21 19.53 -0.15
N GLN A 295 3.02 19.93 0.83
CA GLN A 295 4.48 19.77 0.80
C GLN A 295 4.91 18.33 1.13
N LYS A 296 4.13 17.62 1.93
CA LYS A 296 4.45 16.28 2.41
C LYS A 296 4.06 15.17 1.42
N PHE A 297 2.99 15.37 0.66
CA PHE A 297 2.44 14.37 -0.24
C PHE A 297 2.29 14.93 -1.66
N ARG A 298 3.03 14.39 -2.62
CA ARG A 298 3.04 14.85 -4.02
C ARG A 298 1.63 14.87 -4.65
N VAL A 299 0.79 13.92 -4.33
CA VAL A 299 -0.60 13.84 -4.83
C VAL A 299 -1.46 15.03 -4.38
N HIS A 300 -1.04 15.77 -3.35
CA HIS A 300 -1.75 16.92 -2.81
C HIS A 300 -1.12 18.27 -3.15
N ARG A 301 -0.15 18.31 -4.07
CA ARG A 301 0.60 19.53 -4.43
C ARG A 301 -0.27 20.70 -4.93
N HIS A 302 -1.44 20.40 -5.47
CA HIS A 302 -2.40 21.38 -6.00
C HIS A 302 -3.63 21.55 -5.09
N THR A 303 -3.55 21.04 -3.85
CA THR A 303 -4.60 21.18 -2.86
C THR A 303 -4.13 21.99 -1.68
N ALA A 304 -5.06 22.68 -1.02
CA ALA A 304 -4.87 23.26 0.31
C ALA A 304 -5.84 22.59 1.28
N SER A 305 -5.42 22.37 2.53
CA SER A 305 -6.22 21.62 3.48
C SER A 305 -6.29 22.32 4.85
N LEU A 306 -7.47 22.37 5.44
CA LEU A 306 -7.68 22.72 6.84
C LEU A 306 -8.02 21.46 7.64
N ILE A 307 -7.21 21.14 8.63
CA ILE A 307 -7.41 19.98 9.48
C ILE A 307 -8.28 20.37 10.67
N LEU A 308 -9.54 19.94 10.66
CA LEU A 308 -10.49 20.21 11.74
C LEU A 308 -10.40 19.15 12.83
N ALA A 309 -10.29 17.87 12.46
CA ALA A 309 -10.01 16.76 13.37
C ALA A 309 -9.08 15.73 12.72
N THR A 310 -8.24 15.08 13.51
CA THR A 310 -7.33 14.03 13.02
C THR A 310 -6.94 13.03 14.10
N ASP A 311 -6.84 11.76 13.70
CA ASP A 311 -6.23 10.68 14.49
C ASP A 311 -4.70 10.59 14.28
N ASN A 312 -4.11 11.51 13.50
CA ASN A 312 -2.71 11.51 13.08
C ASN A 312 -2.23 10.16 12.49
N PHE A 313 -3.16 9.34 11.98
CA PHE A 313 -2.93 7.97 11.48
C PHE A 313 -2.36 6.99 12.53
N LYS A 314 -2.24 7.40 13.79
CA LYS A 314 -1.59 6.61 14.84
C LYS A 314 -2.25 6.74 16.22
N HIS A 315 -2.90 7.84 16.52
CA HIS A 315 -3.38 8.16 17.86
C HIS A 315 -4.90 8.17 17.94
N LEU A 316 -5.39 7.58 18.99
CA LEU A 316 -6.79 7.58 19.39
C LEU A 316 -6.91 8.02 20.85
N PRO A 317 -7.93 8.77 21.19
CA PRO A 317 -8.98 9.33 20.33
C PRO A 317 -8.46 10.41 19.36
N PRO A 318 -9.23 10.76 18.31
CA PRO A 318 -8.88 11.86 17.43
C PRO A 318 -8.81 13.18 18.17
N THR A 319 -7.87 14.03 17.76
CA THR A 319 -7.75 15.39 18.29
C THR A 319 -8.51 16.37 17.41
N TYR A 320 -9.20 17.32 18.07
CA TYR A 320 -9.95 18.39 17.42
C TYR A 320 -9.15 19.69 17.48
N SER A 321 -9.04 20.38 16.35
CA SER A 321 -8.32 21.66 16.29
C SER A 321 -9.22 22.83 16.76
N PRO A 322 -8.65 23.99 17.08
CA PRO A 322 -9.45 25.20 17.33
C PRO A 322 -10.36 25.58 16.13
N LEU A 323 -9.95 25.21 14.90
CA LEU A 323 -10.78 25.41 13.71
C LEU A 323 -12.05 24.57 13.74
N PHE A 324 -12.03 23.37 14.33
CA PHE A 324 -13.23 22.57 14.49
C PHE A 324 -14.28 23.32 15.30
N GLU A 325 -13.88 23.94 16.41
CA GLU A 325 -14.76 24.74 17.26
C GLU A 325 -15.37 25.93 16.50
N ARG A 326 -14.58 26.58 15.64
CA ARG A 326 -15.05 27.68 14.78
C ARG A 326 -16.13 27.22 13.81
N PHE A 327 -16.12 25.99 13.32
CA PHE A 327 -17.05 25.43 12.34
C PHE A 327 -18.09 24.48 12.96
N ARG A 328 -18.10 24.30 14.26
CA ARG A 328 -18.89 23.28 14.97
C ARG A 328 -20.37 23.28 14.58
N ASP A 329 -21.02 24.42 14.63
CA ASP A 329 -22.46 24.53 14.42
C ASP A 329 -22.85 24.18 12.97
N GLU A 330 -22.04 24.60 12.01
CA GLU A 330 -22.27 24.32 10.59
C GLU A 330 -21.89 22.89 10.18
N LEU A 331 -20.95 22.29 10.89
CA LEU A 331 -20.54 20.88 10.67
C LEU A 331 -21.53 19.90 11.27
N GLN A 332 -22.14 20.23 12.41
CA GLN A 332 -22.95 19.30 13.20
C GLN A 332 -24.06 18.61 12.39
N PRO A 333 -24.89 19.31 11.56
CA PRO A 333 -25.92 18.65 10.76
C PRO A 333 -25.34 17.61 9.76
N VAL A 334 -24.18 17.91 9.17
CA VAL A 334 -23.51 17.01 8.23
C VAL A 334 -22.98 15.78 8.97
N LEU A 335 -22.30 16.00 10.09
CA LEU A 335 -21.72 14.92 10.90
C LEU A 335 -22.81 14.00 11.48
N ASP A 336 -23.94 14.58 11.92
CA ASP A 336 -25.09 13.82 12.41
C ASP A 336 -25.72 12.96 11.30
N ALA A 337 -25.84 13.51 10.09
CA ALA A 337 -26.36 12.77 8.95
C ALA A 337 -25.46 11.55 8.61
N ILE A 338 -24.13 11.75 8.59
CA ILE A 338 -23.16 10.68 8.35
C ILE A 338 -23.25 9.63 9.47
N ASN A 339 -23.20 10.06 10.73
CA ASN A 339 -23.23 9.15 11.87
C ASN A 339 -24.55 8.35 11.93
N SER A 340 -25.67 8.98 11.63
CA SER A 340 -26.98 8.32 11.59
C SER A 340 -27.06 7.28 10.48
N PHE A 341 -26.51 7.56 9.29
CA PHE A 341 -26.47 6.61 8.18
C PHE A 341 -25.76 5.31 8.57
N TYR A 342 -24.67 5.39 9.34
CA TYR A 342 -23.89 4.25 9.80
C TYR A 342 -24.36 3.66 11.15
N GLY A 343 -25.54 4.03 11.63
CA GLY A 343 -26.17 3.46 12.84
C GLY A 343 -25.79 4.14 14.15
N GLY A 344 -25.16 5.30 14.12
CA GLY A 344 -24.98 6.19 15.28
C GLY A 344 -23.90 5.78 16.29
N LYS A 345 -23.18 4.67 16.06
CA LYS A 345 -22.16 4.15 16.99
C LYS A 345 -20.76 4.20 16.38
N GLY A 346 -20.28 5.40 16.15
CA GLY A 346 -18.95 5.59 15.56
C GLY A 346 -18.26 6.86 15.99
N THR A 347 -17.12 7.10 15.38
CA THR A 347 -16.28 8.29 15.62
C THR A 347 -15.75 8.85 14.32
N PHE A 348 -15.47 10.13 14.31
CA PHE A 348 -14.85 10.82 13.18
C PHE A 348 -13.34 10.84 13.38
N LEU A 349 -12.62 9.98 12.65
CA LEU A 349 -11.17 9.89 12.73
C LEU A 349 -10.49 11.12 12.13
N ARG A 350 -11.07 11.65 11.05
CA ARG A 350 -10.62 12.87 10.38
C ARG A 350 -11.80 13.67 9.87
N VAL A 351 -11.68 14.98 9.99
CA VAL A 351 -12.57 15.97 9.39
C VAL A 351 -11.69 17.04 8.76
N LEU A 352 -11.74 17.17 7.45
CA LEU A 352 -10.89 18.05 6.67
C LEU A 352 -11.70 18.89 5.70
N LEU A 353 -11.40 20.19 5.59
CA LEU A 353 -11.78 20.97 4.42
C LEU A 353 -10.61 20.91 3.43
N VAL A 354 -10.88 20.54 2.18
CA VAL A 354 -9.85 20.39 1.14
C VAL A 354 -10.27 21.17 -0.09
N LYS A 355 -9.44 22.16 -0.44
CA LYS A 355 -9.54 22.98 -1.64
C LYS A 355 -8.67 22.35 -2.73
N LEU A 356 -9.21 22.18 -3.94
CA LEU A 356 -8.46 21.86 -5.15
C LEU A 356 -8.56 23.07 -6.08
N THR A 357 -7.42 23.63 -6.45
CA THR A 357 -7.32 24.80 -7.34
C THR A 357 -7.99 24.51 -8.69
N HIS A 358 -8.56 25.53 -9.30
CA HIS A 358 -9.14 25.46 -10.63
C HIS A 358 -8.08 25.09 -11.70
N GLY A 359 -8.48 24.34 -12.70
CA GLY A 359 -7.60 23.83 -13.74
C GLY A 359 -6.66 22.69 -13.30
N GLU A 360 -6.69 22.26 -12.05
CA GLU A 360 -5.76 21.31 -11.48
C GLU A 360 -6.38 19.92 -11.21
N VAL A 361 -5.51 18.94 -10.99
CA VAL A 361 -5.90 17.55 -10.72
C VAL A 361 -5.26 17.03 -9.44
N ILE A 362 -5.96 16.13 -8.77
CA ILE A 362 -5.37 15.23 -7.78
C ILE A 362 -4.98 13.97 -8.53
N ASP A 363 -3.69 13.66 -8.57
CA ASP A 363 -3.14 12.51 -9.32
C ASP A 363 -3.80 11.18 -8.91
N PRO A 364 -3.88 10.20 -9.83
CA PRO A 364 -4.36 8.85 -9.51
C PRO A 364 -3.58 8.23 -8.36
N HIS A 365 -4.30 7.81 -7.32
CA HIS A 365 -3.75 7.15 -6.14
C HIS A 365 -4.81 6.27 -5.47
N PHE A 366 -4.39 5.47 -4.52
CA PHE A 366 -5.27 4.81 -3.57
C PHE A 366 -4.82 5.14 -2.15
N ASP A 367 -5.75 5.14 -1.23
CA ASP A 367 -5.43 5.45 0.16
C ASP A 367 -4.72 4.29 0.83
N GLU A 368 -3.54 4.56 1.37
CA GLU A 368 -2.76 3.61 2.12
C GLU A 368 -2.85 3.88 3.62
N GLY A 369 -3.00 2.85 4.40
CA GLY A 369 -2.97 2.91 5.85
C GLY A 369 -4.23 2.38 6.51
N ILE A 370 -4.01 1.68 7.64
CA ILE A 370 -5.06 1.01 8.39
C ILE A 370 -6.23 1.96 8.69
N SER A 371 -5.91 3.17 9.13
CA SER A 371 -6.90 4.17 9.50
C SER A 371 -7.79 4.59 8.33
N LEU A 372 -7.23 4.71 7.12
CA LEU A 372 -7.97 5.07 5.91
C LEU A 372 -8.80 3.91 5.37
N LEU A 373 -8.26 2.69 5.46
CA LEU A 373 -8.94 1.50 4.96
C LEU A 373 -10.00 0.97 5.93
N GLN A 374 -9.87 1.26 7.22
CA GLN A 374 -10.82 0.87 8.27
C GLN A 374 -11.90 1.92 8.53
N SER A 375 -11.93 3.00 7.78
CA SER A 375 -12.95 4.05 7.88
C SER A 375 -13.77 4.17 6.61
N HIS A 376 -14.98 4.66 6.74
CA HIS A 376 -15.80 5.12 5.64
C HIS A 376 -15.32 6.52 5.24
N ARG A 377 -14.77 6.67 4.02
CA ARG A 377 -14.35 7.96 3.51
C ARG A 377 -15.50 8.64 2.80
N VAL A 378 -15.99 9.71 3.42
CA VAL A 378 -17.14 10.45 2.97
C VAL A 378 -16.70 11.81 2.43
N HIS A 379 -17.21 12.17 1.27
CA HIS A 379 -17.06 13.47 0.64
C HIS A 379 -18.36 14.23 0.64
N VAL A 380 -18.33 15.47 1.09
CA VAL A 380 -19.44 16.41 1.03
C VAL A 380 -18.99 17.62 0.22
N PRO A 381 -19.45 17.78 -1.03
CA PRO A 381 -19.11 18.93 -1.85
C PRO A 381 -19.73 20.20 -1.26
N ILE A 382 -18.90 21.19 -0.94
CA ILE A 382 -19.31 22.48 -0.41
C ILE A 382 -19.33 23.54 -1.53
N ILE A 383 -18.23 23.59 -2.29
CA ILE A 383 -18.09 24.41 -3.50
C ILE A 383 -17.66 23.46 -4.60
N THR A 384 -18.45 23.35 -5.65
CA THR A 384 -18.19 22.45 -6.77
C THR A 384 -18.79 23.00 -8.07
N HIS A 385 -18.44 22.39 -9.20
CA HIS A 385 -18.93 22.73 -10.53
C HIS A 385 -19.11 21.44 -11.34
N ASP A 386 -19.96 21.43 -12.35
CA ASP A 386 -20.26 20.26 -13.19
C ASP A 386 -19.01 19.71 -13.96
N GLN A 387 -18.00 20.56 -14.17
CA GLN A 387 -16.70 20.18 -14.74
C GLN A 387 -15.70 19.62 -13.69
N VAL A 388 -16.13 19.47 -12.44
CA VAL A 388 -15.35 18.76 -11.42
C VAL A 388 -15.77 17.29 -11.42
N LEU A 389 -14.85 16.43 -11.86
CA LEU A 389 -15.09 14.99 -11.97
C LEU A 389 -14.26 14.20 -10.98
N PHE A 390 -14.92 13.38 -10.20
CA PHE A 390 -14.33 12.36 -9.36
C PHE A 390 -14.26 11.05 -10.15
N CYS A 391 -13.09 10.43 -10.23
CA CYS A 391 -12.92 9.09 -10.80
C CYS A 391 -12.55 8.11 -9.69
N VAL A 392 -13.28 7.01 -9.58
CA VAL A 392 -13.03 5.94 -8.62
C VAL A 392 -13.17 4.60 -9.34
N GLY A 393 -12.11 3.79 -9.39
CA GLY A 393 -12.13 2.50 -10.07
C GLY A 393 -12.52 2.57 -11.56
N GLY A 394 -12.21 3.69 -12.23
CA GLY A 394 -12.57 3.96 -13.62
C GLY A 394 -13.97 4.55 -13.83
N GLU A 395 -14.82 4.59 -12.82
CA GLU A 395 -16.13 5.28 -12.87
C GLU A 395 -15.94 6.78 -12.60
N LYS A 396 -16.38 7.63 -13.53
CA LYS A 396 -16.35 9.09 -13.36
C LYS A 396 -17.71 9.63 -12.95
N ARG A 397 -17.73 10.53 -11.97
CA ARG A 397 -18.94 11.14 -11.45
C ARG A 397 -18.71 12.58 -11.01
N HIS A 398 -19.66 13.47 -11.32
CA HIS A 398 -19.80 14.74 -10.64
C HIS A 398 -20.53 14.51 -9.30
N LEU A 399 -20.01 15.09 -8.23
CA LEU A 399 -20.65 15.08 -6.91
C LEU A 399 -21.23 16.47 -6.65
N ALA A 400 -22.55 16.59 -6.57
CA ALA A 400 -23.21 17.88 -6.45
C ALA A 400 -23.17 18.44 -5.02
N ALA A 401 -23.22 19.75 -4.90
CA ALA A 401 -23.25 20.44 -3.61
C ALA A 401 -24.52 20.04 -2.80
N GLY A 402 -24.35 19.75 -1.52
CA GLY A 402 -25.42 19.26 -0.65
C GLY A 402 -25.66 17.74 -0.70
N GLU A 403 -24.88 17.02 -1.49
CA GLU A 403 -24.84 15.55 -1.46
C GLU A 403 -23.78 15.05 -0.48
N ILE A 404 -24.02 13.88 0.11
CA ILE A 404 -23.06 13.17 0.97
C ILE A 404 -22.73 11.84 0.29
N TRP A 405 -21.47 11.66 -0.10
CA TRP A 405 -21.02 10.50 -0.83
C TRP A 405 -19.92 9.74 -0.09
N GLU A 406 -20.08 8.44 0.12
CA GLU A 406 -18.95 7.56 0.40
C GLU A 406 -18.28 7.16 -0.91
N ILE A 407 -16.95 7.18 -0.95
CA ILE A 407 -16.14 6.68 -2.07
C ILE A 407 -15.36 5.43 -1.68
N ASN A 408 -15.10 4.57 -2.65
CA ASN A 408 -14.18 3.46 -2.47
C ASN A 408 -12.72 3.92 -2.54
N ASN A 409 -12.21 4.47 -1.44
CA ASN A 409 -10.85 4.97 -1.34
C ASN A 409 -9.77 3.87 -1.32
N ALA A 410 -10.15 2.61 -1.26
CA ALA A 410 -9.23 1.47 -1.33
C ALA A 410 -8.86 1.11 -2.78
N THR A 411 -9.59 1.61 -3.78
CA THR A 411 -9.24 1.49 -5.19
C THR A 411 -8.64 2.80 -5.73
N VAL A 412 -8.03 2.72 -6.92
CA VAL A 412 -7.45 3.91 -7.56
C VAL A 412 -8.52 4.96 -7.77
N HIS A 413 -8.24 6.16 -7.28
CA HIS A 413 -9.13 7.31 -7.45
C HIS A 413 -8.35 8.60 -7.70
N TYR A 414 -8.99 9.54 -8.37
CA TYR A 414 -8.42 10.84 -8.69
C TYR A 414 -9.54 11.88 -8.92
N VAL A 415 -9.17 13.15 -8.98
CA VAL A 415 -10.11 14.26 -9.19
C VAL A 415 -9.57 15.19 -10.25
N GLU A 416 -10.41 15.54 -11.21
CA GLU A 416 -10.16 16.56 -12.24
C GLU A 416 -11.03 17.77 -11.95
N ASN A 417 -10.43 18.95 -11.84
CA ASN A 417 -11.14 20.22 -11.76
C ASN A 417 -10.82 21.06 -13.00
N PHE A 418 -11.55 20.84 -14.07
CA PHE A 418 -11.40 21.60 -15.31
C PHE A 418 -12.30 22.84 -15.38
N SER A 419 -12.92 23.20 -14.26
CA SER A 419 -13.68 24.44 -14.13
C SER A 419 -12.75 25.64 -13.92
N ASN A 420 -13.31 26.85 -13.97
CA ASN A 420 -12.64 28.10 -13.66
C ASN A 420 -12.82 28.56 -12.20
N HIS A 421 -13.26 27.66 -11.33
CA HIS A 421 -13.47 27.89 -9.90
C HIS A 421 -12.81 26.84 -9.05
N ASP A 422 -12.28 27.22 -7.90
CA ASP A 422 -11.75 26.29 -6.94
C ASP A 422 -12.87 25.39 -6.40
N ARG A 423 -12.52 24.13 -6.17
CA ARG A 423 -13.44 23.14 -5.58
C ARG A 423 -13.10 22.96 -4.10
N VAL A 424 -14.10 23.00 -3.22
CA VAL A 424 -13.95 22.70 -1.79
C VAL A 424 -14.87 21.56 -1.39
N HIS A 425 -14.29 20.49 -0.85
CA HIS A 425 -15.03 19.40 -0.22
C HIS A 425 -14.71 19.32 1.28
N LEU A 426 -15.71 19.00 2.07
CA LEU A 426 -15.53 18.45 3.39
C LEU A 426 -15.26 16.94 3.23
N ILE A 427 -14.14 16.46 3.76
CA ILE A 427 -13.77 15.04 3.78
C ILE A 427 -13.88 14.56 5.22
N VAL A 428 -14.65 13.49 5.41
CA VAL A 428 -14.88 12.89 6.72
C VAL A 428 -14.53 11.42 6.67
N ASP A 429 -13.64 10.98 7.56
CA ASP A 429 -13.37 9.57 7.79
C ASP A 429 -14.09 9.12 9.06
N TRP A 430 -15.18 8.39 8.90
CA TRP A 430 -15.97 7.82 9.98
C TRP A 430 -15.61 6.34 10.19
N ALA A 431 -15.50 5.93 11.44
CA ALA A 431 -15.28 4.52 11.78
C ALA A 431 -16.18 4.08 12.93
N PRO A 432 -16.64 2.79 12.94
CA PRO A 432 -17.35 2.24 14.07
C PRO A 432 -16.55 2.32 15.36
N ALA A 433 -17.23 2.46 16.50
CA ALA A 433 -16.58 2.56 17.82
C ALA A 433 -15.69 1.33 18.14
N GLU A 434 -16.07 0.15 17.70
CA GLU A 434 -15.27 -1.07 17.86
C GLU A 434 -13.89 -1.01 17.18
N THR A 435 -13.75 -0.23 16.11
CA THR A 435 -12.46 0.00 15.45
C THR A 435 -11.46 0.67 16.38
N LEU A 436 -11.91 1.50 17.31
CA LEU A 436 -11.10 2.17 18.32
C LEU A 436 -10.57 1.18 19.35
N LEU A 437 -11.43 0.30 19.85
CA LEU A 437 -11.07 -0.71 20.86
C LEU A 437 -9.99 -1.67 20.39
N HIS A 438 -9.92 -1.93 19.09
CA HIS A 438 -8.89 -2.81 18.50
C HIS A 438 -7.55 -2.10 18.32
N ARG A 439 -7.53 -0.78 18.16
CA ARG A 439 -6.28 -0.02 18.01
C ARG A 439 -5.54 0.19 19.32
N GLU A 440 -6.24 0.34 20.43
CA GLU A 440 -5.64 0.45 21.77
C GLU A 440 -4.86 -0.81 22.18
N ARG A 441 -5.16 -1.96 21.57
CA ARG A 441 -4.44 -3.22 21.83
C ARG A 441 -3.18 -3.41 20.98
N ILE A 442 -2.93 -2.53 20.02
CA ILE A 442 -1.79 -2.62 19.08
C ILE A 442 -0.72 -1.56 19.38
N ALA A 443 -1.04 -0.53 20.16
CA ALA A 443 -0.14 0.51 20.64
C ALA A 443 0.58 0.07 21.91
#